data_2c048c8bfae2ffab50c3542fd6bb8a31
#
_entry.id   2c048c8bfae2ffab50c3542fd6bb8a31
#
_cell.length_a   1.000
_cell.length_b   1.000
_cell.length_c   1.000
_cell.angle_alpha   90.00
_cell.angle_beta   90.00
_cell.angle_gamma   90.00
#
_symmetry.space_group_name_H-M   'P 1'
#
loop_
_entity.id
_entity.type
_entity.pdbx_description
1 polymer ?
#
loop_
_entity_poly.entity_id
_entity_poly.type
_entity_poly.pdbx_seq_one_letter_code
_entity_poly.pdbx_strand_id
1 'polypeptide(L)'
;METAVGKKVACGVTTRDYEKVIDDVCDGYGVRKSSVSRHWKALSAERLAEFVERRLDGLDLAAILIDGIAFQDYLFVVALGVDSTGAKEILGMWQGATENTELCKELLQDLVARGLPADRRYLFVLDGSKALAKAVRSCFGKNVGIQRCQMHKERNVLSHLPKSSHALVRRRLREAWKMKNYDTVKAELEKLVVYLDNLNPSAAESLREGLEDTIAVHKLGVPETLRRSLRSTNPIESCFSMTRKFCCDVKSWKNADMAMRWAGAMLQESQKRFRRLRGYRSMSVLLSALRAQKVDSISQTA
;
A
#
# COMPACT_ATOMS: atom_id res chain seq x y z
N MET A 1 31.32 -10.24 -8.18
CA MET A 1 31.07 -9.09 -9.09
C MET A 1 29.61 -8.78 -9.25
N GLU A 2 28.72 -9.74 -9.49
CA GLU A 2 27.26 -9.57 -9.68
C GLU A 2 26.54 -8.82 -8.53
N THR A 3 26.80 -9.22 -7.31
CA THR A 3 26.21 -8.60 -6.11
C THR A 3 26.66 -7.14 -5.89
N ALA A 4 27.89 -6.79 -6.29
CA ALA A 4 28.42 -5.44 -6.12
C ALA A 4 27.81 -4.46 -7.13
N VAL A 5 27.66 -4.88 -8.40
CA VAL A 5 26.96 -4.09 -9.43
C VAL A 5 25.53 -3.80 -9.00
N GLY A 6 24.78 -4.83 -8.62
CA GLY A 6 23.40 -4.68 -8.19
C GLY A 6 23.24 -3.74 -7.00
N LYS A 7 24.12 -3.83 -6.00
CA LYS A 7 24.09 -2.94 -4.82
C LYS A 7 24.36 -1.48 -5.20
N LYS A 8 25.35 -1.21 -6.04
CA LYS A 8 25.70 0.17 -6.42
C LYS A 8 24.62 0.82 -7.28
N VAL A 9 24.06 0.10 -8.26
CA VAL A 9 22.93 0.59 -9.07
C VAL A 9 21.69 0.82 -8.20
N ALA A 10 21.41 -0.09 -7.27
CA ALA A 10 20.32 0.07 -6.31
C ALA A 10 20.54 1.24 -5.32
N CYS A 11 21.77 1.68 -5.11
CA CYS A 11 22.09 2.88 -4.33
C CYS A 11 22.06 4.19 -5.15
N GLY A 12 21.63 4.14 -6.42
CA GLY A 12 21.50 5.32 -7.27
C GLY A 12 22.75 5.64 -8.11
N VAL A 13 23.72 4.73 -8.20
CA VAL A 13 24.84 4.90 -9.13
C VAL A 13 24.36 4.65 -10.55
N THR A 14 24.39 5.68 -11.40
CA THR A 14 23.98 5.52 -12.80
C THR A 14 24.94 4.57 -13.53
N THR A 15 24.46 3.90 -14.58
CA THR A 15 25.32 3.04 -15.41
C THR A 15 26.45 3.82 -16.10
N ARG A 16 26.32 5.15 -16.20
CA ARG A 16 27.33 6.04 -16.78
C ARG A 16 28.42 6.42 -15.79
N ASP A 17 28.06 6.54 -14.51
CA ASP A 17 28.99 6.93 -13.45
C ASP A 17 29.60 5.70 -12.76
N TYR A 18 29.19 4.48 -13.19
CA TYR A 18 29.64 3.25 -12.60
C TYR A 18 31.17 3.08 -12.72
N GLU A 19 31.75 3.45 -13.87
CA GLU A 19 33.19 3.44 -14.10
C GLU A 19 33.94 4.30 -13.08
N LYS A 20 33.43 5.49 -12.78
CA LYS A 20 34.03 6.43 -11.81
C LYS A 20 34.02 5.93 -10.36
N VAL A 21 33.15 5.00 -10.03
CA VAL A 21 32.98 4.47 -8.67
C VAL A 21 33.74 3.15 -8.46
N ILE A 22 34.20 2.50 -9.55
CA ILE A 22 34.93 1.23 -9.51
C ILE A 22 36.45 1.43 -9.56
N ASP A 23 36.96 2.53 -10.09
CA ASP A 23 38.40 2.76 -10.26
C ASP A 23 39.21 2.66 -8.96
N ASP A 24 38.58 2.83 -7.79
CA ASP A 24 39.25 2.69 -6.50
C ASP A 24 39.36 1.24 -5.98
N VAL A 25 38.76 0.24 -6.64
CA VAL A 25 38.66 -1.14 -6.09
C VAL A 25 39.16 -2.23 -7.01
N CYS A 26 39.33 -1.95 -8.29
CA CYS A 26 39.76 -2.94 -9.29
C CYS A 26 40.87 -2.39 -10.19
N ASP A 27 42.10 -2.61 -9.82
CA ASP A 27 43.24 -2.38 -10.68
C ASP A 27 43.03 -3.05 -12.06
N GLY A 28 42.76 -2.26 -13.10
CA GLY A 28 43.03 -2.59 -14.47
C GLY A 28 41.93 -3.24 -15.33
N TYR A 29 40.71 -3.47 -14.86
CA TYR A 29 39.62 -3.97 -15.71
C TYR A 29 38.44 -2.97 -15.78
N GLY A 30 38.48 -2.07 -16.76
CA GLY A 30 37.40 -1.12 -17.05
C GLY A 30 36.09 -1.83 -17.37
N VAL A 31 35.08 -1.71 -16.47
CA VAL A 31 33.76 -2.29 -16.69
C VAL A 31 32.97 -1.32 -17.59
N ARG A 32 32.84 -1.65 -18.87
CA ARG A 32 32.13 -0.83 -19.85
C ARG A 32 30.64 -0.66 -19.46
N LYS A 33 30.09 0.53 -19.66
CA LYS A 33 28.66 0.88 -19.46
C LYS A 33 27.70 -0.19 -20.02
N SER A 34 28.01 -0.73 -21.22
CA SER A 34 27.19 -1.77 -21.86
C SER A 34 27.18 -3.08 -21.06
N SER A 35 28.28 -3.43 -20.41
CA SER A 35 28.40 -4.62 -19.56
C SER A 35 27.59 -4.42 -18.26
N VAL A 36 27.70 -3.24 -17.63
CA VAL A 36 26.90 -2.89 -16.44
C VAL A 36 25.41 -2.95 -16.76
N SER A 37 25.00 -2.38 -17.89
CA SER A 37 23.59 -2.37 -18.31
C SER A 37 23.05 -3.78 -18.58
N ARG A 38 23.81 -4.64 -19.26
CA ARG A 38 23.43 -6.05 -19.49
C ARG A 38 23.31 -6.82 -18.18
N HIS A 39 24.27 -6.63 -17.31
CA HIS A 39 24.32 -7.29 -16.01
C HIS A 39 23.15 -6.88 -15.12
N TRP A 40 22.85 -5.57 -15.05
CA TRP A 40 21.69 -5.06 -14.33
C TRP A 40 20.39 -5.60 -14.93
N LYS A 41 20.29 -5.69 -16.26
CA LYS A 41 19.11 -6.26 -16.93
C LYS A 41 18.87 -7.71 -16.51
N ALA A 42 19.90 -8.55 -16.53
CA ALA A 42 19.80 -9.95 -16.12
C ALA A 42 19.43 -10.07 -14.63
N LEU A 43 20.18 -9.41 -13.74
CA LEU A 43 19.96 -9.44 -12.30
C LEU A 43 18.56 -8.93 -11.89
N SER A 44 18.09 -7.85 -12.52
CA SER A 44 16.76 -7.30 -12.20
C SER A 44 15.63 -8.18 -12.74
N ALA A 45 15.84 -8.93 -13.82
CA ALA A 45 14.90 -9.90 -14.35
C ALA A 45 14.78 -11.12 -13.41
N GLU A 46 15.92 -11.69 -12.99
CA GLU A 46 15.97 -12.79 -12.03
C GLU A 46 15.28 -12.43 -10.71
N ARG A 47 15.63 -11.28 -10.13
CA ARG A 47 14.97 -10.80 -8.89
C ARG A 47 13.48 -10.56 -9.04
N LEU A 48 13.03 -10.08 -10.20
CA LEU A 48 11.61 -9.91 -10.46
C LEU A 48 10.91 -11.27 -10.52
N ALA A 49 11.50 -12.27 -11.22
CA ALA A 49 10.95 -13.62 -11.30
C ALA A 49 10.82 -14.25 -9.90
N GLU A 50 11.89 -14.25 -9.11
CA GLU A 50 11.86 -14.72 -7.71
C GLU A 50 10.78 -14.00 -6.89
N PHE A 51 10.61 -12.70 -7.06
CA PHE A 51 9.66 -11.90 -6.32
C PHE A 51 8.21 -12.24 -6.67
N VAL A 52 7.88 -12.41 -7.97
CA VAL A 52 6.52 -12.70 -8.41
C VAL A 52 6.13 -14.17 -8.19
N GLU A 53 7.09 -15.09 -8.11
CA GLU A 53 6.87 -16.51 -7.88
C GLU A 53 6.89 -16.89 -6.40
N ARG A 54 7.38 -15.99 -5.54
CA ARG A 54 7.57 -16.25 -4.12
C ARG A 54 6.29 -16.70 -3.43
N ARG A 55 6.38 -17.78 -2.66
CA ARG A 55 5.30 -18.29 -1.81
C ARG A 55 4.99 -17.32 -0.65
N LEU A 56 3.71 -17.24 -0.27
CA LEU A 56 3.20 -16.34 0.78
C LEU A 56 2.57 -17.09 1.98
N ASP A 57 2.49 -18.42 1.92
CA ASP A 57 1.87 -19.30 2.93
C ASP A 57 2.59 -19.25 4.29
N GLY A 58 3.88 -18.93 4.32
CA GLY A 58 4.63 -18.74 5.56
C GLY A 58 4.41 -17.40 6.28
N LEU A 59 3.59 -16.49 5.74
CA LEU A 59 3.43 -15.14 6.29
C LEU A 59 2.26 -15.06 7.27
N ASP A 60 2.53 -14.63 8.51
CA ASP A 60 1.49 -14.39 9.54
C ASP A 60 0.93 -12.95 9.43
N LEU A 61 0.27 -12.64 8.30
CA LEU A 61 -0.24 -11.30 8.02
C LEU A 61 -1.47 -10.95 8.86
N ALA A 62 -1.54 -9.70 9.32
CA ALA A 62 -2.70 -9.10 10.00
C ALA A 62 -3.36 -8.03 9.14
N ALA A 63 -2.58 -7.25 8.36
CA ALA A 63 -3.13 -6.22 7.49
C ALA A 63 -2.46 -6.25 6.12
N ILE A 64 -3.19 -5.81 5.09
CA ILE A 64 -2.72 -5.69 3.71
C ILE A 64 -3.10 -4.31 3.21
N LEU A 65 -2.09 -3.50 2.86
CA LEU A 65 -2.28 -2.18 2.27
C LEU A 65 -2.12 -2.29 0.76
N ILE A 66 -3.04 -1.72 0.00
CA ILE A 66 -2.97 -1.71 -1.47
C ILE A 66 -3.13 -0.29 -1.95
N ASP A 67 -2.21 0.16 -2.80
CA ASP A 67 -2.22 1.52 -3.36
C ASP A 67 -1.49 1.55 -4.70
N GLY A 68 -1.74 2.61 -5.48
CA GLY A 68 -1.14 2.83 -6.79
C GLY A 68 0.11 3.71 -6.72
N ILE A 69 1.10 3.42 -7.57
CA ILE A 69 2.27 4.27 -7.78
C ILE A 69 2.50 4.46 -9.28
N ALA A 70 2.68 5.71 -9.70
CA ALA A 70 3.09 6.04 -11.05
C ALA A 70 4.59 6.29 -11.11
N PHE A 71 5.23 5.70 -12.14
CA PHE A 71 6.59 5.98 -12.58
C PHE A 71 6.54 6.37 -14.05
N GLN A 72 6.71 7.66 -14.35
CA GLN A 72 6.49 8.21 -15.68
C GLN A 72 5.09 7.81 -16.21
N ASP A 73 5.01 7.15 -17.35
CA ASP A 73 3.75 6.72 -17.99
C ASP A 73 3.24 5.35 -17.51
N TYR A 74 3.95 4.72 -16.56
CA TYR A 74 3.60 3.39 -16.06
C TYR A 74 2.98 3.49 -14.67
N LEU A 75 1.78 2.95 -14.53
CA LEU A 75 1.07 2.83 -13.26
C LEU A 75 1.23 1.40 -12.71
N PHE A 76 1.56 1.29 -11.45
CA PHE A 76 1.65 0.01 -10.73
C PHE A 76 0.74 0.01 -9.52
N VAL A 77 0.09 -1.11 -9.28
CA VAL A 77 -0.61 -1.41 -8.04
C VAL A 77 0.31 -2.29 -7.20
N VAL A 78 0.51 -1.92 -5.95
CA VAL A 78 1.40 -2.63 -5.02
C VAL A 78 0.63 -3.06 -3.80
N ALA A 79 0.84 -4.31 -3.36
CA ALA A 79 0.34 -4.83 -2.10
C ALA A 79 1.47 -4.93 -1.07
N LEU A 80 1.26 -4.32 0.09
CA LEU A 80 2.15 -4.34 1.24
C LEU A 80 1.48 -5.07 2.40
N GLY A 81 2.05 -6.20 2.82
CA GLY A 81 1.64 -6.93 4.01
C GLY A 81 2.23 -6.34 5.29
N VAL A 82 1.49 -6.47 6.37
CA VAL A 82 1.95 -6.21 7.74
C VAL A 82 1.68 -7.46 8.57
N ASP A 83 2.72 -8.06 9.11
CA ASP A 83 2.62 -9.26 9.90
C ASP A 83 2.21 -9.00 11.38
N SER A 84 2.05 -10.08 12.14
CA SER A 84 1.72 -10.04 13.55
C SER A 84 2.73 -9.30 14.43
N THR A 85 3.96 -9.15 13.98
CA THR A 85 5.03 -8.40 14.67
C THR A 85 5.10 -6.93 14.27
N GLY A 86 4.28 -6.52 13.28
CA GLY A 86 4.31 -5.19 12.68
C GLY A 86 5.42 -5.00 11.64
N ALA A 87 6.13 -6.06 11.25
CA ALA A 87 7.05 -6.01 10.13
C ALA A 87 6.27 -5.86 8.82
N LYS A 88 6.89 -5.21 7.85
CA LYS A 88 6.28 -4.88 6.57
C LYS A 88 6.97 -5.61 5.45
N GLU A 89 6.20 -6.17 4.53
CA GLU A 89 6.69 -6.92 3.39
C GLU A 89 5.88 -6.61 2.13
N ILE A 90 6.56 -6.41 1.01
CA ILE A 90 5.88 -6.21 -0.28
C ILE A 90 5.44 -7.57 -0.79
N LEU A 91 4.14 -7.76 -0.94
CA LEU A 91 3.55 -9.04 -1.34
C LEU A 91 3.58 -9.22 -2.85
N GLY A 92 3.40 -8.12 -3.59
CA GLY A 92 3.38 -8.15 -5.04
C GLY A 92 3.21 -6.76 -5.65
N MET A 93 3.42 -6.71 -6.97
CA MET A 93 3.29 -5.51 -7.79
C MET A 93 2.73 -5.92 -9.15
N TRP A 94 1.74 -5.18 -9.63
CA TRP A 94 1.09 -5.39 -10.93
C TRP A 94 1.08 -4.09 -11.71
N GLN A 95 1.23 -4.18 -13.02
CA GLN A 95 1.12 -3.03 -13.90
C GLN A 95 -0.32 -2.87 -14.37
N GLY A 96 -0.90 -1.69 -14.18
CA GLY A 96 -2.24 -1.34 -14.64
C GLY A 96 -2.95 -0.33 -13.74
N ALA A 97 -4.14 0.11 -14.17
CA ALA A 97 -4.94 1.08 -13.42
C ALA A 97 -5.68 0.43 -12.25
N THR A 98 -5.69 1.10 -11.09
CA THR A 98 -6.39 0.64 -9.87
C THR A 98 -7.91 0.61 -10.01
N GLU A 99 -8.47 1.27 -11.02
CA GLU A 99 -9.93 1.40 -11.23
C GLU A 99 -10.54 0.22 -12.00
N ASN A 100 -9.72 -0.66 -12.60
CA ASN A 100 -10.19 -1.84 -13.29
C ASN A 100 -10.42 -3.00 -12.32
N THR A 101 -11.69 -3.41 -12.14
CA THR A 101 -12.07 -4.49 -11.22
C THR A 101 -11.43 -5.83 -11.59
N GLU A 102 -11.27 -6.14 -12.87
CA GLU A 102 -10.65 -7.40 -13.30
C GLU A 102 -9.17 -7.45 -12.94
N LEU A 103 -8.43 -6.38 -13.21
CA LEU A 103 -7.03 -6.27 -12.78
C LEU A 103 -6.87 -6.40 -11.25
N CYS A 104 -7.78 -5.76 -10.49
CA CYS A 104 -7.79 -5.89 -9.03
C CYS A 104 -8.06 -7.32 -8.56
N LYS A 105 -8.92 -8.06 -9.28
CA LYS A 105 -9.16 -9.48 -8.98
C LYS A 105 -7.96 -10.34 -9.32
N GLU A 106 -7.35 -10.15 -10.49
CA GLU A 106 -6.14 -10.87 -10.90
C GLU A 106 -5.02 -10.72 -9.87
N LEU A 107 -4.81 -9.48 -9.40
CA LEU A 107 -3.88 -9.16 -8.32
C LEU A 107 -4.14 -10.00 -7.07
N LEU A 108 -5.39 -10.00 -6.59
CA LEU A 108 -5.75 -10.71 -5.36
C LEU A 108 -5.73 -12.23 -5.55
N GLN A 109 -6.14 -12.72 -6.72
CA GLN A 109 -6.07 -14.13 -7.08
C GLN A 109 -4.62 -14.64 -7.17
N ASP A 110 -3.70 -13.82 -7.68
CA ASP A 110 -2.27 -14.14 -7.68
C ASP A 110 -1.74 -14.28 -6.25
N LEU A 111 -2.09 -13.37 -5.34
CA LEU A 111 -1.71 -13.50 -3.92
C LEU A 111 -2.21 -14.81 -3.32
N VAL A 112 -3.46 -15.19 -3.60
CA VAL A 112 -4.07 -16.44 -3.13
C VAL A 112 -3.38 -17.66 -3.77
N ALA A 113 -3.11 -17.63 -5.07
CA ALA A 113 -2.41 -18.71 -5.79
C ALA A 113 -1.00 -18.94 -5.25
N ARG A 114 -0.33 -17.87 -4.79
CA ARG A 114 0.97 -17.95 -4.12
C ARG A 114 0.90 -18.35 -2.64
N GLY A 115 -0.29 -18.70 -2.14
CA GLY A 115 -0.49 -19.30 -0.82
C GLY A 115 -0.99 -18.35 0.25
N LEU A 116 -1.45 -17.13 -0.09
CA LEU A 116 -2.14 -16.29 0.90
C LEU A 116 -3.50 -16.91 1.24
N PRO A 117 -3.76 -17.33 2.50
CA PRO A 117 -5.01 -17.97 2.88
C PRO A 117 -6.23 -17.08 2.66
N ALA A 118 -7.15 -17.47 1.78
CA ALA A 118 -8.35 -16.69 1.48
C ALA A 118 -9.41 -16.75 2.59
N ASP A 119 -9.39 -17.80 3.42
CA ASP A 119 -10.28 -18.00 4.57
C ASP A 119 -9.85 -17.27 5.83
N ARG A 120 -8.63 -16.73 5.85
CA ARG A 120 -8.11 -15.92 6.95
C ARG A 120 -8.63 -14.50 6.89
N ARG A 121 -8.89 -13.89 8.04
CA ARG A 121 -9.30 -12.50 8.16
C ARG A 121 -8.10 -11.55 8.18
N TYR A 122 -8.14 -10.58 7.29
CA TYR A 122 -7.17 -9.48 7.19
C TYR A 122 -7.90 -8.14 7.31
N LEU A 123 -7.18 -7.11 7.74
CA LEU A 123 -7.59 -5.74 7.54
C LEU A 123 -6.98 -5.23 6.24
N PHE A 124 -7.82 -4.99 5.23
CA PHE A 124 -7.38 -4.31 4.01
C PHE A 124 -7.43 -2.80 4.18
N VAL A 125 -6.33 -2.11 3.87
CA VAL A 125 -6.27 -0.63 3.88
C VAL A 125 -6.15 -0.15 2.44
N LEU A 126 -7.18 0.55 1.94
CA LEU A 126 -7.34 0.91 0.54
C LEU A 126 -7.50 2.43 0.37
N ASP A 127 -7.15 2.96 -0.80
CA ASP A 127 -7.30 4.38 -1.16
C ASP A 127 -8.76 4.84 -1.29
N GLY A 128 -9.68 3.91 -1.51
CA GLY A 128 -11.11 4.15 -1.70
C GLY A 128 -11.61 3.80 -3.11
N SER A 129 -10.79 3.11 -3.91
CA SER A 129 -11.23 2.52 -5.17
C SER A 129 -12.35 1.51 -4.93
N LYS A 130 -13.52 1.77 -5.55
CA LYS A 130 -14.68 0.87 -5.51
C LYS A 130 -14.38 -0.47 -6.15
N ALA A 131 -13.59 -0.45 -7.24
CA ALA A 131 -13.16 -1.63 -7.96
C ALA A 131 -12.33 -2.55 -7.06
N LEU A 132 -11.34 -1.99 -6.37
CA LEU A 132 -10.48 -2.73 -5.45
C LEU A 132 -11.26 -3.27 -4.25
N ALA A 133 -12.14 -2.47 -3.64
CA ALA A 133 -12.99 -2.92 -2.54
C ALA A 133 -13.93 -4.06 -2.96
N LYS A 134 -14.50 -3.99 -4.18
CA LYS A 134 -15.32 -5.06 -4.74
C LYS A 134 -14.51 -6.35 -4.98
N ALA A 135 -13.30 -6.22 -5.52
CA ALA A 135 -12.40 -7.35 -5.73
C ALA A 135 -11.99 -8.02 -4.41
N VAL A 136 -11.63 -7.23 -3.39
CA VAL A 136 -11.31 -7.74 -2.04
C VAL A 136 -12.49 -8.51 -1.45
N ARG A 137 -13.71 -7.97 -1.50
CA ARG A 137 -14.91 -8.67 -1.01
C ARG A 137 -15.23 -9.94 -1.81
N SER A 138 -14.92 -9.96 -3.10
CA SER A 138 -15.09 -11.15 -3.95
C SER A 138 -14.12 -12.28 -3.60
N CYS A 139 -12.85 -11.95 -3.30
CA CYS A 139 -11.80 -12.94 -3.03
C CYS A 139 -11.75 -13.40 -1.56
N PHE A 140 -12.05 -12.49 -0.61
CA PHE A 140 -11.90 -12.74 0.83
C PHE A 140 -13.22 -12.73 1.61
N GLY A 141 -14.35 -12.63 0.90
CA GLY A 141 -15.69 -12.68 1.48
C GLY A 141 -16.27 -11.30 1.83
N LYS A 142 -17.60 -11.25 1.89
CA LYS A 142 -18.35 -9.99 2.09
C LYS A 142 -18.02 -9.27 3.41
N ASN A 143 -17.69 -10.02 4.46
CA ASN A 143 -17.42 -9.52 5.80
C ASN A 143 -15.92 -9.21 6.06
N VAL A 144 -15.11 -9.12 5.00
CA VAL A 144 -13.70 -8.73 5.12
C VAL A 144 -13.57 -7.30 5.66
N GLY A 145 -12.63 -7.10 6.59
CA GLY A 145 -12.34 -5.79 7.15
C GLY A 145 -11.70 -4.87 6.10
N ILE A 146 -12.38 -3.80 5.72
CA ILE A 146 -11.82 -2.77 4.83
C ILE A 146 -11.73 -1.46 5.61
N GLN A 147 -10.53 -0.91 5.71
CA GLN A 147 -10.28 0.45 6.15
C GLN A 147 -10.02 1.32 4.92
N ARG A 148 -10.91 2.25 4.66
CA ARG A 148 -10.70 3.27 3.64
C ARG A 148 -9.72 4.33 4.14
N CYS A 149 -8.75 4.71 3.33
CA CYS A 149 -7.76 5.72 3.67
C CYS A 149 -8.41 7.06 4.00
N GLN A 150 -8.26 7.52 5.26
CA GLN A 150 -8.81 8.78 5.73
C GLN A 150 -8.21 9.99 4.99
N MET A 151 -6.94 9.92 4.58
CA MET A 151 -6.29 11.01 3.85
C MET A 151 -6.87 11.17 2.44
N HIS A 152 -7.13 10.07 1.73
CA HIS A 152 -7.80 10.10 0.43
C HIS A 152 -9.25 10.56 0.57
N LYS A 153 -9.97 10.09 1.59
CA LYS A 153 -11.34 10.57 1.87
C LYS A 153 -11.38 12.07 2.18
N GLU A 154 -10.44 12.58 2.99
CA GLU A 154 -10.31 14.02 3.25
C GLU A 154 -10.14 14.81 1.95
N ARG A 155 -9.22 14.37 1.07
CA ARG A 155 -9.00 15.02 -0.24
C ARG A 155 -10.25 15.01 -1.10
N ASN A 156 -10.94 13.86 -1.17
CA ASN A 156 -12.16 13.72 -1.96
C ASN A 156 -13.28 14.65 -1.48
N VAL A 157 -13.52 14.73 -0.16
CA VAL A 157 -14.52 15.66 0.38
C VAL A 157 -14.16 17.12 0.09
N LEU A 158 -12.90 17.48 0.31
CA LEU A 158 -12.42 18.85 0.10
C LEU A 158 -12.42 19.27 -1.37
N SER A 159 -12.26 18.34 -2.32
CA SER A 159 -12.28 18.67 -3.76
C SER A 159 -13.63 19.23 -4.25
N HIS A 160 -14.72 18.95 -3.53
CA HIS A 160 -16.05 19.49 -3.80
C HIS A 160 -16.32 20.86 -3.14
N LEU A 161 -15.36 21.41 -2.39
CA LEU A 161 -15.55 22.61 -1.58
C LEU A 161 -14.67 23.77 -2.03
N PRO A 162 -15.10 25.03 -1.84
CA PRO A 162 -14.25 26.17 -2.05
C PRO A 162 -13.09 26.19 -1.04
N LYS A 163 -11.95 26.71 -1.42
CA LYS A 163 -10.72 26.74 -0.59
C LYS A 163 -10.93 27.39 0.79
N SER A 164 -11.84 28.36 0.90
CA SER A 164 -12.20 29.03 2.16
C SER A 164 -12.74 28.06 3.22
N SER A 165 -13.46 27.00 2.80
CA SER A 165 -14.05 26.00 3.71
C SER A 165 -13.09 24.87 4.08
N HIS A 166 -11.97 24.73 3.36
CA HIS A 166 -11.07 23.59 3.53
C HIS A 166 -10.51 23.47 4.95
N ALA A 167 -10.08 24.58 5.57
CA ALA A 167 -9.49 24.58 6.90
C ALA A 167 -10.46 24.06 7.96
N LEU A 168 -11.72 24.54 7.94
CA LEU A 168 -12.73 24.15 8.88
C LEU A 168 -13.14 22.68 8.71
N VAL A 169 -13.43 22.25 7.47
CA VAL A 169 -13.90 20.88 7.21
C VAL A 169 -12.78 19.88 7.49
N ARG A 170 -11.54 20.17 7.09
CA ARG A 170 -10.37 19.36 7.43
C ARG A 170 -10.20 19.19 8.93
N ARG A 171 -10.34 20.27 9.70
CA ARG A 171 -10.24 20.21 11.16
C ARG A 171 -11.31 19.31 11.74
N ARG A 172 -12.59 19.48 11.36
CA ARG A 172 -13.70 18.65 11.85
C ARG A 172 -13.52 17.18 11.54
N LEU A 173 -13.13 16.82 10.31
CA LEU A 173 -12.84 15.44 9.91
C LEU A 173 -11.75 14.82 10.80
N ARG A 174 -10.65 15.56 10.99
CA ARG A 174 -9.50 15.06 11.76
C ARG A 174 -9.81 14.97 13.25
N GLU A 175 -10.60 15.88 13.81
CA GLU A 175 -11.05 15.82 15.20
C GLU A 175 -11.98 14.64 15.44
N ALA A 176 -12.95 14.39 14.55
CA ALA A 176 -13.80 13.21 14.61
C ALA A 176 -12.97 11.91 14.58
N TRP A 177 -12.06 11.77 13.63
CA TRP A 177 -11.22 10.56 13.51
C TRP A 177 -10.21 10.37 14.65
N LYS A 178 -9.92 11.39 15.48
CA LYS A 178 -9.09 11.24 16.69
C LYS A 178 -9.83 10.66 17.87
N MET A 179 -11.13 10.71 17.90
CA MET A 179 -11.94 10.18 19.00
C MET A 179 -11.70 8.68 19.15
N LYS A 180 -11.93 8.14 20.36
CA LYS A 180 -11.59 6.75 20.66
C LYS A 180 -12.73 5.78 20.34
N ASN A 181 -13.94 6.16 20.70
CA ASN A 181 -15.12 5.30 20.61
C ASN A 181 -15.70 5.35 19.20
N TYR A 182 -16.05 4.17 18.66
CA TYR A 182 -16.63 4.03 17.32
C TYR A 182 -17.93 4.83 17.15
N ASP A 183 -18.89 4.70 18.11
CA ASP A 183 -20.18 5.35 18.00
C ASP A 183 -20.06 6.87 18.05
N THR A 184 -19.16 7.38 18.89
CA THR A 184 -18.86 8.82 18.98
C THR A 184 -18.26 9.35 17.67
N VAL A 185 -17.29 8.63 17.09
CA VAL A 185 -16.71 9.02 15.79
C VAL A 185 -17.78 9.03 14.71
N LYS A 186 -18.61 7.99 14.66
CA LYS A 186 -19.69 7.85 13.69
C LYS A 186 -20.66 9.02 13.80
N ALA A 187 -21.16 9.30 15.01
CA ALA A 187 -22.08 10.39 15.26
C ALA A 187 -21.50 11.77 14.85
N GLU A 188 -20.22 12.03 15.14
CA GLU A 188 -19.59 13.29 14.74
C GLU A 188 -19.39 13.40 13.22
N LEU A 189 -19.09 12.31 12.54
CA LEU A 189 -19.02 12.29 11.07
C LEU A 189 -20.42 12.48 10.44
N GLU A 190 -21.47 11.89 11.01
CA GLU A 190 -22.86 12.07 10.57
C GLU A 190 -23.31 13.53 10.74
N LYS A 191 -22.98 14.17 11.87
CA LYS A 191 -23.22 15.63 12.06
C LYS A 191 -22.45 16.45 11.01
N LEU A 192 -21.24 16.04 10.67
CA LEU A 192 -20.48 16.72 9.62
C LEU A 192 -21.11 16.52 8.25
N VAL A 193 -21.68 15.35 7.94
CA VAL A 193 -22.46 15.11 6.71
C VAL A 193 -23.62 16.10 6.62
N VAL A 194 -24.41 16.25 7.69
CA VAL A 194 -25.54 17.23 7.73
C VAL A 194 -25.04 18.66 7.49
N TYR A 195 -23.91 19.04 8.10
CA TYR A 195 -23.32 20.35 7.86
C TYR A 195 -22.89 20.53 6.39
N LEU A 196 -22.30 19.49 5.79
CA LEU A 196 -21.86 19.52 4.40
C LEU A 196 -23.05 19.53 3.43
N ASP A 197 -24.18 18.88 3.72
CA ASP A 197 -25.39 18.93 2.89
C ASP A 197 -25.87 20.38 2.68
N ASN A 198 -25.77 21.22 3.71
CA ASN A 198 -26.12 22.64 3.61
C ASN A 198 -25.06 23.47 2.88
N LEU A 199 -23.81 23.00 2.81
CA LEU A 199 -22.72 23.73 2.17
C LEU A 199 -22.51 23.30 0.72
N ASN A 200 -22.46 22.00 0.47
CA ASN A 200 -22.33 21.37 -0.84
C ASN A 200 -22.75 19.89 -0.76
N PRO A 201 -23.89 19.51 -1.38
CA PRO A 201 -24.40 18.14 -1.35
C PRO A 201 -23.42 17.09 -1.89
N SER A 202 -22.59 17.45 -2.89
CA SER A 202 -21.58 16.51 -3.43
C SER A 202 -20.46 16.21 -2.42
N ALA A 203 -20.09 17.19 -1.59
CA ALA A 203 -19.14 16.98 -0.51
C ALA A 203 -19.73 16.07 0.59
N ALA A 204 -21.02 16.28 0.94
CA ALA A 204 -21.73 15.43 1.87
C ALA A 204 -21.84 13.99 1.36
N GLU A 205 -22.23 13.80 0.09
CA GLU A 205 -22.30 12.48 -0.53
C GLU A 205 -20.94 11.80 -0.58
N SER A 206 -19.90 12.56 -0.91
CA SER A 206 -18.51 12.06 -0.86
C SER A 206 -18.12 11.57 0.54
N LEU A 207 -18.58 12.22 1.63
CA LEU A 207 -18.31 11.75 2.99
C LEU A 207 -19.19 10.55 3.35
N ARG A 208 -20.49 10.59 3.02
CA ARG A 208 -21.48 9.52 3.28
C ARG A 208 -21.04 8.21 2.64
N GLU A 209 -20.54 8.28 1.39
CA GLU A 209 -20.03 7.14 0.67
C GLU A 209 -18.80 6.51 1.38
N GLY A 210 -18.99 5.31 1.92
CA GLY A 210 -17.93 4.58 2.63
C GLY A 210 -17.48 5.22 3.95
N LEU A 211 -18.37 5.96 4.64
CA LEU A 211 -18.10 6.54 5.95
C LEU A 211 -17.67 5.44 6.94
N GLU A 212 -18.43 4.35 7.01
CA GLU A 212 -18.15 3.20 7.88
C GLU A 212 -16.75 2.60 7.61
N ASP A 213 -16.35 2.50 6.33
CA ASP A 213 -15.04 1.99 5.96
C ASP A 213 -13.91 2.93 6.42
N THR A 214 -14.16 4.23 6.63
CA THR A 214 -13.14 5.16 7.16
C THR A 214 -12.87 5.00 8.65
N ILE A 215 -13.73 4.28 9.36
CA ILE A 215 -13.69 4.07 10.81
C ILE A 215 -13.62 2.58 11.20
N ALA A 216 -13.32 1.70 10.25
CA ALA A 216 -13.20 0.25 10.50
C ALA A 216 -12.20 -0.08 11.62
N VAL A 217 -11.07 0.62 11.69
CA VAL A 217 -10.08 0.44 12.77
C VAL A 217 -10.61 0.86 14.15
N HIS A 218 -11.62 1.75 14.23
CA HIS A 218 -12.31 2.07 15.48
C HIS A 218 -13.25 0.95 15.89
N LYS A 219 -14.01 0.41 14.92
CA LYS A 219 -14.90 -0.76 15.15
C LYS A 219 -14.13 -1.98 15.66
N LEU A 220 -12.90 -2.16 15.22
CA LEU A 220 -11.99 -3.22 15.68
C LEU A 220 -11.33 -2.92 17.05
N GLY A 221 -11.65 -1.81 17.70
CA GLY A 221 -11.07 -1.45 19.00
C GLY A 221 -9.55 -1.23 18.98
N VAL A 222 -8.97 -0.96 17.82
CA VAL A 222 -7.51 -0.80 17.67
C VAL A 222 -7.04 0.43 18.45
N PRO A 223 -6.01 0.31 19.33
CA PRO A 223 -5.45 1.43 20.07
C PRO A 223 -4.93 2.56 19.18
N GLU A 224 -4.98 3.80 19.68
CA GLU A 224 -4.66 5.00 18.90
C GLU A 224 -3.30 4.95 18.20
N THR A 225 -2.28 4.43 18.88
CA THR A 225 -0.92 4.34 18.33
C THR A 225 -0.85 3.48 17.06
N LEU A 226 -1.56 2.36 17.04
CA LEU A 226 -1.65 1.47 15.88
C LEU A 226 -2.67 2.01 14.86
N ARG A 227 -3.82 2.52 15.33
CA ARG A 227 -4.85 3.13 14.50
C ARG A 227 -4.30 4.25 13.62
N ARG A 228 -3.39 5.09 14.14
CA ARG A 228 -2.69 6.13 13.36
C ARG A 228 -1.97 5.58 12.13
N SER A 229 -1.43 4.39 12.21
CA SER A 229 -0.71 3.76 11.11
C SER A 229 -1.65 3.06 10.12
N LEU A 230 -2.75 2.48 10.59
CA LEU A 230 -3.67 1.68 9.77
C LEU A 230 -4.84 2.47 9.18
N ARG A 231 -5.05 3.72 9.60
CA ARG A 231 -6.14 4.57 9.08
C ARG A 231 -5.88 5.14 7.68
N SER A 232 -4.70 4.93 7.12
CA SER A 232 -4.30 5.47 5.82
C SER A 232 -3.28 4.58 5.12
N THR A 233 -3.10 4.80 3.83
CA THR A 233 -2.08 4.17 2.99
C THR A 233 -0.66 4.74 3.19
N ASN A 234 -0.45 5.63 4.15
CA ASN A 234 0.86 6.23 4.43
C ASN A 234 2.02 5.23 4.55
N PRO A 235 1.86 4.03 5.16
CA PRO A 235 2.96 3.06 5.24
C PRO A 235 3.44 2.60 3.86
N ILE A 236 2.55 2.43 2.88
CA ILE A 236 2.92 2.07 1.51
C ILE A 236 3.37 3.31 0.71
N GLU A 237 2.77 4.48 0.92
CA GLU A 237 3.23 5.75 0.32
C GLU A 237 4.69 6.08 0.74
N SER A 238 5.07 5.76 1.98
CA SER A 238 6.46 5.88 2.44
C SER A 238 7.41 4.96 1.68
N CYS A 239 6.98 3.73 1.36
CA CYS A 239 7.71 2.82 0.49
C CYS A 239 7.88 3.43 -0.91
N PHE A 240 6.81 3.96 -1.49
CA PHE A 240 6.83 4.62 -2.79
C PHE A 240 7.78 5.82 -2.86
N SER A 241 7.85 6.60 -1.79
CA SER A 241 8.80 7.71 -1.69
C SER A 241 10.25 7.25 -1.77
N MET A 242 10.60 6.14 -1.11
CA MET A 242 11.93 5.55 -1.21
C MET A 242 12.21 4.98 -2.61
N THR A 243 11.24 4.26 -3.17
CA THR A 243 11.36 3.68 -4.51
C THR A 243 11.58 4.77 -5.57
N ARG A 244 10.85 5.89 -5.49
CA ARG A 244 11.06 7.04 -6.39
C ARG A 244 12.47 7.62 -6.29
N LYS A 245 13.06 7.70 -5.10
CA LYS A 245 14.44 8.15 -4.93
C LYS A 245 15.44 7.25 -5.64
N PHE A 246 15.23 5.93 -5.62
CA PHE A 246 16.09 5.00 -6.33
C PHE A 246 15.88 5.01 -7.85
N CYS A 247 14.69 5.42 -8.32
CA CYS A 247 14.36 5.51 -9.73
C CYS A 247 14.65 6.89 -10.35
N CYS A 248 15.07 7.90 -9.57
CA CYS A 248 15.17 9.28 -10.04
C CYS A 248 16.16 9.48 -11.21
N ASP A 249 17.17 8.63 -11.30
CA ASP A 249 18.19 8.67 -12.36
C ASP A 249 17.77 7.99 -13.67
N VAL A 250 16.64 7.25 -13.65
CA VAL A 250 16.07 6.64 -14.85
C VAL A 250 15.23 7.69 -15.58
N LYS A 251 15.82 8.33 -16.60
CA LYS A 251 15.18 9.44 -17.33
C LYS A 251 14.12 8.99 -18.32
N SER A 252 14.18 7.75 -18.82
CA SER A 252 13.21 7.19 -19.76
C SER A 252 13.12 5.68 -19.61
N TRP A 253 11.91 5.17 -19.57
CA TRP A 253 11.61 3.74 -19.50
C TRP A 253 11.15 3.28 -20.88
N LYS A 254 11.96 2.45 -21.52
CA LYS A 254 11.78 2.10 -22.94
C LYS A 254 10.54 1.25 -23.22
N ASN A 255 10.16 0.42 -22.25
CA ASN A 255 8.98 -0.47 -22.33
C ASN A 255 8.53 -0.92 -20.95
N ALA A 256 7.38 -1.59 -20.91
CA ALA A 256 6.76 -2.13 -19.71
C ALA A 256 7.68 -3.09 -18.92
N ASP A 257 8.40 -3.97 -19.62
CA ASP A 257 9.33 -4.92 -18.97
C ASP A 257 10.47 -4.21 -18.24
N MET A 258 11.00 -3.14 -18.83
CA MET A 258 12.01 -2.32 -18.15
C MET A 258 11.42 -1.66 -16.92
N ALA A 259 10.21 -1.11 -17.02
CA ALA A 259 9.50 -0.45 -15.92
C ALA A 259 9.26 -1.45 -14.78
N MET A 260 8.72 -2.64 -15.06
CA MET A 260 8.48 -3.71 -14.09
C MET A 260 9.77 -4.14 -13.38
N ARG A 261 10.83 -4.42 -14.12
CA ARG A 261 12.12 -4.85 -13.53
C ARG A 261 12.74 -3.80 -12.62
N TRP A 262 12.72 -2.54 -13.04
CA TRP A 262 13.25 -1.44 -12.24
C TRP A 262 12.38 -1.19 -11.00
N ALA A 263 11.06 -1.05 -11.16
CA ALA A 263 10.15 -0.84 -10.05
C ALA A 263 10.22 -1.99 -9.04
N GLY A 264 10.19 -3.24 -9.51
CA GLY A 264 10.28 -4.43 -8.66
C GLY A 264 11.60 -4.51 -7.88
N ALA A 265 12.74 -4.28 -8.56
CA ALA A 265 14.05 -4.27 -7.90
C ALA A 265 14.15 -3.15 -6.85
N MET A 266 13.64 -1.96 -7.14
CA MET A 266 13.70 -0.82 -6.22
C MET A 266 12.70 -0.94 -5.06
N LEU A 267 11.55 -1.54 -5.28
CA LEU A 267 10.62 -1.90 -4.19
C LEU A 267 11.27 -2.88 -3.22
N GLN A 268 11.89 -3.95 -3.71
CA GLN A 268 12.62 -4.92 -2.88
C GLN A 268 13.77 -4.26 -2.12
N GLU A 269 14.51 -3.35 -2.75
CA GLU A 269 15.58 -2.61 -2.07
C GLU A 269 15.03 -1.67 -0.99
N SER A 270 13.88 -1.03 -1.25
CA SER A 270 13.17 -0.21 -0.27
C SER A 270 12.72 -1.03 0.95
N GLN A 271 12.30 -2.28 0.73
CA GLN A 271 11.87 -3.19 1.80
C GLN A 271 12.97 -3.45 2.84
N LYS A 272 14.23 -3.53 2.44
CA LYS A 272 15.37 -3.72 3.36
C LYS A 272 15.51 -2.59 4.39
N ARG A 273 14.94 -1.41 4.11
CA ARG A 273 14.95 -0.22 4.98
C ARG A 273 13.66 -0.03 5.76
N PHE A 274 12.70 -0.94 5.66
CA PHE A 274 11.45 -0.83 6.38
C PHE A 274 11.66 -0.92 7.89
N ARG A 275 11.05 0.02 8.60
CA ARG A 275 10.89 -0.07 10.05
C ARG A 275 9.54 -0.73 10.36
N ARG A 276 9.42 -1.37 11.50
CA ARG A 276 8.14 -1.88 11.98
C ARG A 276 7.07 -0.81 11.99
N LEU A 277 5.82 -1.22 11.83
CA LEU A 277 4.68 -0.31 11.87
C LEU A 277 4.62 0.40 13.24
N ARG A 278 4.38 1.69 13.26
CA ARG A 278 4.23 2.42 14.52
C ARG A 278 3.01 1.91 15.28
N GLY A 279 3.18 1.57 16.55
CA GLY A 279 2.14 0.95 17.36
C GLY A 279 2.08 -0.58 17.26
N TYR A 280 3.07 -1.22 16.65
CA TYR A 280 3.16 -2.67 16.45
C TYR A 280 2.96 -3.50 17.72
N ARG A 281 3.30 -2.97 18.90
CA ARG A 281 3.07 -3.65 20.19
C ARG A 281 1.59 -3.97 20.45
N SER A 282 0.68 -3.30 19.74
CA SER A 282 -0.77 -3.53 19.83
C SER A 282 -1.32 -4.40 18.68
N MET A 283 -0.46 -5.07 17.90
CA MET A 283 -0.92 -5.96 16.80
C MET A 283 -1.76 -7.12 17.31
N SER A 284 -1.49 -7.61 18.52
CA SER A 284 -2.30 -8.65 19.17
C SER A 284 -3.78 -8.26 19.34
N VAL A 285 -4.06 -6.98 19.61
CA VAL A 285 -5.44 -6.47 19.71
C VAL A 285 -6.13 -6.55 18.34
N LEU A 286 -5.46 -6.12 17.25
CA LEU A 286 -5.99 -6.25 15.91
C LEU A 286 -6.26 -7.70 15.53
N LEU A 287 -5.31 -8.59 15.77
CA LEU A 287 -5.46 -10.03 15.47
C LEU A 287 -6.61 -10.67 16.24
N SER A 288 -6.76 -10.35 17.54
CA SER A 288 -7.87 -10.83 18.35
C SER A 288 -9.22 -10.35 17.83
N ALA A 289 -9.32 -9.08 17.46
CA ALA A 289 -10.54 -8.50 16.89
C ALA A 289 -10.90 -9.12 15.53
N LEU A 290 -9.91 -9.37 14.66
CA LEU A 290 -10.13 -10.04 13.37
C LEU A 290 -10.58 -11.50 13.54
N ARG A 291 -10.05 -12.21 14.53
CA ARG A 291 -10.47 -13.58 14.85
C ARG A 291 -11.88 -13.65 15.42
N ALA A 292 -12.24 -12.71 16.30
CA ALA A 292 -13.58 -12.64 16.88
C ALA A 292 -14.68 -12.46 15.82
N GLN A 293 -14.45 -11.66 14.79
CA GLN A 293 -15.38 -11.49 13.66
C GLN A 293 -15.66 -12.80 12.89
N LYS A 294 -14.76 -13.80 12.95
CA LYS A 294 -14.95 -15.10 12.29
C LYS A 294 -16.02 -15.95 13.02
N VAL A 295 -16.12 -15.84 14.32
CA VAL A 295 -17.07 -16.60 15.13
C VAL A 295 -18.50 -16.15 14.87
N ASP A 296 -18.74 -14.85 14.76
CA ASP A 296 -20.07 -14.30 14.53
C ASP A 296 -20.66 -14.69 13.15
N SER A 297 -19.80 -14.87 12.15
CA SER A 297 -20.25 -15.26 10.79
C SER A 297 -20.64 -16.74 10.68
N ILE A 298 -20.14 -17.59 11.58
CA ILE A 298 -20.51 -19.03 11.62
C ILE A 298 -21.80 -19.22 12.41
N SER A 299 -22.05 -18.41 13.44
CA SER A 299 -23.24 -18.49 14.28
C SER A 299 -24.52 -17.96 13.58
N GLN A 300 -24.40 -17.20 12.49
CA GLN A 300 -25.55 -16.68 11.73
C GLN A 300 -25.99 -17.57 10.56
N THR A 301 -25.27 -18.69 10.32
CA THR A 301 -25.56 -19.69 9.25
C THR A 301 -26.00 -21.05 9.81
N ALA A 302 -26.17 -21.18 11.11
CA ALA A 302 -26.78 -22.32 11.81
C ALA A 302 -28.18 -21.92 12.32
#